data_77605b8f4794abbc7b25d825ce4ac0e2
#
_entry.id   77605b8f4794abbc7b25d825ce4ac0e2
#
_cell.length_a   1.000
_cell.length_b   1.000
_cell.length_c   1.000
_cell.angle_alpha   90.00
_cell.angle_beta   90.00
_cell.angle_gamma   90.00
#
_symmetry.space_group_name_H-M   'P 1'
#
loop_
_entity.id
_entity.type
_entity.pdbx_description
1 polymer ?
#
loop_
_entity_poly.entity_id
_entity_poly.type
_entity_poly.pdbx_seq_one_letter_code
_entity_poly.pdbx_strand_id
1 'polypeptide(L)'
;ATLGRIMDVLGNPIDECGPIGEEERYPIHRKAPSYADQAATNELLETGIKVIDLVCPFAKGGKIGLFGGAGVGKTVNMMELINNIATQHSGLSVFAGVGERTREGNDFYHEMQ
;
A
#
# COMPACT_ATOMS: atom_id res chain seq x y z
N ALA A 1 -10.54 -3.53 12.34
CA ALA A 1 -11.58 -4.34 11.67
C ALA A 1 -11.22 -4.66 10.22
N THR A 2 -10.42 -3.80 9.53
CA THR A 2 -10.13 -3.93 8.09
C THR A 2 -8.87 -4.72 7.74
N LEU A 3 -8.05 -5.10 8.71
CA LEU A 3 -6.81 -5.85 8.46
C LEU A 3 -7.09 -7.24 7.87
N GLY A 4 -6.37 -7.59 6.83
CA GLY A 4 -6.51 -8.85 6.12
C GLY A 4 -7.79 -8.97 5.29
N ARG A 5 -8.49 -7.85 5.03
CA ARG A 5 -9.76 -7.83 4.31
C ARG A 5 -9.65 -7.11 2.97
N ILE A 6 -10.46 -7.54 2.02
CA ILE A 6 -10.62 -6.90 0.71
C ILE A 6 -12.02 -6.31 0.62
N MET A 7 -12.08 -5.05 0.22
CA MET A 7 -13.32 -4.30 0.15
C MET A 7 -13.36 -3.42 -1.10
N ASP A 8 -14.56 -3.03 -1.50
CA ASP A 8 -14.76 -2.04 -2.56
C ASP A 8 -14.54 -0.59 -2.05
N VAL A 9 -14.70 0.38 -2.93
CA VAL A 9 -14.51 1.81 -2.59
C VAL A 9 -15.52 2.35 -1.56
N LEU A 10 -16.63 1.65 -1.36
CA LEU A 10 -17.65 2.00 -0.37
C LEU A 10 -17.43 1.29 0.97
N GLY A 11 -16.45 0.41 1.03
CA GLY A 11 -16.15 -0.38 2.22
C GLY A 11 -16.97 -1.68 2.34
N ASN A 12 -17.61 -2.13 1.25
CA ASN A 12 -18.30 -3.41 1.24
C ASN A 12 -17.29 -4.54 1.03
N PRO A 13 -17.35 -5.63 1.81
CA PRO A 13 -16.45 -6.76 1.63
C PRO A 13 -16.71 -7.47 0.31
N ILE A 14 -15.63 -7.84 -0.40
CA ILE A 14 -15.68 -8.59 -1.65
C ILE A 14 -14.88 -9.90 -1.59
N ASP A 15 -14.34 -10.23 -0.43
CA ASP A 15 -13.50 -11.41 -0.17
C ASP A 15 -14.29 -12.63 0.35
N GLU A 16 -15.62 -12.56 0.39
CA GLU A 16 -16.51 -13.62 0.89
C GLU A 16 -16.24 -14.06 2.35
N CYS A 17 -15.50 -13.28 3.12
CA CYS A 17 -15.13 -13.58 4.51
C CYS A 17 -16.11 -13.01 5.54
N GLY A 18 -17.33 -12.66 5.13
CA GLY A 18 -18.36 -12.09 6.00
C GLY A 18 -18.28 -10.57 6.15
N PRO A 19 -19.19 -9.97 6.90
CA PRO A 19 -19.26 -8.52 7.05
C PRO A 19 -18.01 -7.96 7.76
N ILE A 20 -17.57 -6.78 7.34
CA ILE A 20 -16.56 -6.00 8.05
C ILE A 20 -17.25 -5.22 9.16
N GLY A 21 -16.70 -5.25 10.38
CA GLY A 21 -17.26 -4.52 11.51
C GLY A 21 -17.41 -3.02 11.19
N GLU A 22 -18.58 -2.47 11.49
CA GLU A 22 -18.83 -1.04 11.32
C GLU A 22 -18.25 -0.27 12.49
N GLU A 23 -17.07 0.25 12.29
CA GLU A 23 -16.45 1.23 13.17
C GLU A 23 -16.62 2.63 12.55
N GLU A 24 -15.90 3.59 13.08
CA GLU A 24 -15.96 4.96 12.62
C GLU A 24 -15.66 5.07 11.11
N ARG A 25 -16.53 5.76 10.37
CA ARG A 25 -16.37 5.99 8.94
C ARG A 25 -16.07 7.47 8.67
N TYR A 26 -15.14 7.72 7.77
CA TYR A 26 -14.79 9.06 7.32
C TYR A 26 -15.28 9.30 5.89
N PRO A 27 -15.65 10.54 5.52
CA PRO A 27 -15.98 10.85 4.14
C PRO A 27 -14.74 10.71 3.25
N ILE A 28 -14.92 10.17 2.04
CA ILE A 28 -13.82 10.01 1.07
C ILE A 28 -13.32 11.35 0.54
N HIS A 29 -14.15 12.39 0.55
CA HIS A 29 -13.76 13.75 0.19
C HIS A 29 -13.38 14.53 1.44
N ARG A 30 -12.09 14.57 1.73
CA ARG A 30 -11.51 15.33 2.84
C ARG A 30 -10.53 16.37 2.31
N LYS A 31 -10.42 17.49 3.02
CA LYS A 31 -9.33 18.45 2.76
C LYS A 31 -7.99 17.82 3.16
N ALA A 32 -6.97 18.10 2.37
CA ALA A 32 -5.61 17.71 2.73
C ALA A 32 -5.18 18.39 4.06
N PRO A 33 -4.29 17.76 4.84
CA PRO A 33 -3.69 18.41 6.01
C PRO A 33 -3.03 19.74 5.63
N SER A 34 -3.10 20.73 6.51
CA SER A 34 -2.40 21.98 6.28
C SER A 34 -0.89 21.78 6.33
N TYR A 35 -0.13 22.72 5.76
CA TYR A 35 1.34 22.65 5.79
C TYR A 35 1.89 22.61 7.22
N ALA A 36 1.22 23.30 8.15
CA ALA A 36 1.62 23.33 9.56
C ALA A 36 1.42 22.00 10.29
N ASP A 37 0.49 21.16 9.80
CA ASP A 37 0.21 19.84 10.38
C ASP A 37 1.11 18.75 9.83
N GLN A 38 1.96 19.06 8.86
CA GLN A 38 2.86 18.08 8.24
C GLN A 38 4.18 18.03 9.01
N ALA A 39 4.58 16.81 9.40
CA ALA A 39 5.89 16.61 9.99
C ALA A 39 6.99 16.68 8.92
N ALA A 40 8.00 17.49 9.16
CA ALA A 40 9.23 17.47 8.36
C ALA A 40 10.13 16.33 8.86
N THR A 41 10.13 15.20 8.19
CA THR A 41 11.01 14.08 8.52
C THR A 41 12.05 13.88 7.44
N ASN A 42 13.32 13.75 7.84
CA ASN A 42 14.43 13.40 6.96
C ASN A 42 14.90 11.96 7.17
N GLU A 43 14.04 11.11 7.71
CA GLU A 43 14.38 9.71 7.95
C GLU A 43 14.28 8.90 6.65
N LEU A 44 15.24 8.03 6.44
CA LEU A 44 15.24 7.08 5.33
C LEU A 44 14.41 5.85 5.67
N LEU A 45 13.64 5.37 4.69
CA LEU A 45 12.95 4.10 4.75
C LEU A 45 13.80 3.04 4.06
N GLU A 46 14.33 2.10 4.83
CA GLU A 46 15.06 0.95 4.30
C GLU A 46 14.06 -0.04 3.70
N THR A 47 14.14 -0.24 2.38
CA THR A 47 13.20 -1.09 1.64
C THR A 47 13.66 -2.55 1.56
N GLY A 48 14.92 -2.84 1.82
CA GLY A 48 15.53 -4.15 1.64
C GLY A 48 15.87 -4.48 0.18
N ILE A 49 15.55 -3.60 -0.76
CA ILE A 49 15.91 -3.74 -2.18
C ILE A 49 17.18 -2.94 -2.40
N LYS A 50 18.28 -3.62 -2.70
CA LYS A 50 19.62 -3.01 -2.75
C LYS A 50 19.73 -1.82 -3.71
N VAL A 51 19.13 -1.93 -4.90
CA VAL A 51 19.18 -0.86 -5.91
C VAL A 51 18.43 0.39 -5.43
N ILE A 52 17.29 0.22 -4.81
CA ILE A 52 16.50 1.34 -4.27
C ILE A 52 17.26 2.01 -3.14
N ASP A 53 17.73 1.25 -2.18
CA ASP A 53 18.38 1.79 -0.98
C ASP A 53 19.71 2.48 -1.29
N LEU A 54 20.43 2.01 -2.31
CA LEU A 54 21.70 2.56 -2.70
C LEU A 54 21.60 3.75 -3.67
N VAL A 55 20.76 3.64 -4.69
CA VAL A 55 20.73 4.59 -5.81
C VAL A 55 19.61 5.63 -5.65
N CYS A 56 18.47 5.23 -5.14
CA CYS A 56 17.29 6.08 -5.02
C CYS A 56 16.56 5.82 -3.69
N PRO A 57 17.18 6.13 -2.55
CA PRO A 57 16.61 5.80 -1.25
C PRO A 57 15.26 6.52 -1.02
N PHE A 58 14.34 5.81 -0.38
CA PHE A 58 13.03 6.35 -0.05
C PHE A 58 13.06 7.08 1.29
N ALA A 59 12.39 8.21 1.35
CA ALA A 59 12.17 8.93 2.60
C ALA A 59 10.85 8.47 3.24
N LYS A 60 10.82 8.34 4.57
CA LYS A 60 9.58 8.12 5.31
C LYS A 60 8.62 9.28 5.06
N GLY A 61 7.36 8.97 4.77
CA GLY A 61 6.34 9.95 4.44
C GLY A 61 6.42 10.54 3.04
N GLY A 62 7.37 10.07 2.22
CA GLY A 62 7.51 10.48 0.82
C GLY A 62 6.46 9.85 -0.11
N LYS A 63 6.29 10.47 -1.26
CA LYS A 63 5.50 9.95 -2.38
C LYS A 63 6.43 9.45 -3.45
N ILE A 64 6.27 8.20 -3.86
CA ILE A 64 7.17 7.52 -4.79
C ILE A 64 6.37 6.99 -5.97
N GLY A 65 6.83 7.27 -7.18
CA GLY A 65 6.24 6.73 -8.40
C GLY A 65 7.10 5.62 -8.99
N LEU A 66 6.49 4.48 -9.31
CA LEU A 66 7.09 3.40 -10.05
C LEU A 66 6.48 3.34 -11.45
N PHE A 67 7.24 3.70 -12.45
CA PHE A 67 6.80 3.75 -13.84
C PHE A 67 7.46 2.66 -14.66
N GLY A 68 6.70 2.04 -15.52
CA GLY A 68 7.21 1.02 -16.44
C GLY A 68 6.10 0.43 -17.29
N GLY A 69 6.47 -0.16 -18.41
CA GLY A 69 5.57 -0.91 -19.29
C GLY A 69 5.10 -2.22 -18.67
N ALA A 70 4.34 -2.98 -19.44
CA ALA A 70 3.92 -4.31 -19.03
C ALA A 70 5.12 -5.27 -18.89
N GLY A 71 5.10 -6.14 -17.89
CA GLY A 71 6.11 -7.19 -17.71
C GLY A 71 7.47 -6.73 -17.17
N VAL A 72 7.58 -5.52 -16.64
CA VAL A 72 8.85 -4.99 -16.10
C VAL A 72 9.04 -5.23 -14.59
N GLY A 73 8.12 -5.93 -13.95
CA GLY A 73 8.23 -6.31 -12.53
C GLY A 73 7.73 -5.29 -11.52
N LYS A 74 6.90 -4.32 -11.92
CA LYS A 74 6.31 -3.33 -10.99
C LYS A 74 5.57 -3.97 -9.83
N THR A 75 4.70 -4.92 -10.12
CA THR A 75 3.89 -5.64 -9.12
C THR A 75 4.77 -6.44 -8.17
N VAL A 76 5.79 -7.11 -8.67
CA VAL A 76 6.73 -7.88 -7.86
C VAL A 76 7.49 -6.97 -6.89
N ASN A 77 7.96 -5.81 -7.35
CA ASN A 77 8.62 -4.82 -6.49
C ASN A 77 7.68 -4.28 -5.40
N MET A 78 6.43 -4.04 -5.74
CA MET A 78 5.44 -3.59 -4.76
C MET A 78 5.15 -4.65 -3.70
N MET A 79 4.99 -5.90 -4.08
CA MET A 79 4.79 -7.01 -3.14
C MET A 79 6.00 -7.18 -2.20
N GLU A 80 7.20 -7.07 -2.72
CA GLU A 80 8.43 -7.15 -1.92
C GLU A 80 8.54 -5.99 -0.93
N LEU A 81 8.20 -4.77 -1.35
CA LEU A 81 8.14 -3.60 -0.45
C LEU A 81 7.14 -3.80 0.68
N ILE A 82 5.94 -4.29 0.38
CA ILE A 82 4.91 -4.57 1.38
C ILE A 82 5.39 -5.63 2.37
N ASN A 83 5.96 -6.72 1.87
CA ASN A 83 6.49 -7.79 2.70
C ASN A 83 7.60 -7.30 3.64
N ASN A 84 8.53 -6.52 3.13
CA ASN A 84 9.63 -5.99 3.92
C ASN A 84 9.17 -4.98 4.98
N ILE A 85 8.19 -4.15 4.66
CA ILE A 85 7.59 -3.25 5.65
C ILE A 85 6.87 -4.03 6.75
N ALA A 86 6.11 -5.05 6.40
CA ALA A 86 5.41 -5.87 7.39
C ALA A 86 6.37 -6.65 8.30
N THR A 87 7.44 -7.22 7.75
CA THR A 87 8.36 -8.09 8.48
C THR A 87 9.43 -7.33 9.26
N GLN A 88 9.99 -6.27 8.70
CA GLN A 88 11.13 -5.54 9.27
C GLN A 88 10.73 -4.29 10.06
N HIS A 89 9.65 -3.64 9.66
CA HIS A 89 9.22 -2.38 10.27
C HIS A 89 7.94 -2.51 11.10
N SER A 90 7.35 -3.71 11.18
CA SER A 90 6.07 -3.95 11.88
C SER A 90 4.97 -2.99 11.44
N GLY A 91 5.00 -2.55 10.19
CA GLY A 91 4.08 -1.59 9.62
C GLY A 91 2.83 -2.24 9.07
N LEU A 92 1.82 -1.41 8.84
CA LEU A 92 0.60 -1.80 8.13
C LEU A 92 0.67 -1.28 6.70
N SER A 93 0.20 -2.08 5.77
CA SER A 93 0.16 -1.72 4.36
C SER A 93 -1.27 -1.72 3.84
N VAL A 94 -1.58 -0.74 3.01
CA VAL A 94 -2.86 -0.66 2.31
C VAL A 94 -2.57 -0.65 0.82
N PHE A 95 -3.18 -1.58 0.10
CA PHE A 95 -3.12 -1.62 -1.36
C PHE A 95 -4.45 -1.18 -1.96
N ALA A 96 -4.41 -0.25 -2.89
CA ALA A 96 -5.58 0.20 -3.65
C ALA A 96 -5.35 -0.06 -5.15
N GLY A 97 -6.17 -0.91 -5.75
CA GLY A 97 -6.15 -1.19 -7.18
C GLY A 97 -7.09 -0.25 -7.94
N VAL A 98 -6.55 0.50 -8.88
CA VAL A 98 -7.32 1.39 -9.76
C VAL A 98 -6.95 1.09 -11.21
N GLY A 99 -7.88 0.52 -11.97
CA GLY A 99 -7.62 0.12 -13.36
C GLY A 99 -6.64 -1.04 -13.53
N GLU A 100 -6.44 -1.82 -12.48
CA GLU A 100 -5.58 -3.01 -12.51
C GLU A 100 -6.28 -4.19 -13.20
N ARG A 101 -5.47 -5.13 -13.71
CA ARG A 101 -5.99 -6.36 -14.31
C ARG A 101 -6.52 -7.28 -13.21
N THR A 102 -7.65 -7.94 -13.46
CA THR A 102 -8.26 -8.90 -12.53
C THR A 102 -7.28 -9.99 -12.07
N ARG A 103 -6.42 -10.45 -12.97
CA ARG A 103 -5.38 -11.45 -12.66
C ARG A 103 -4.40 -10.94 -11.62
N GLU A 104 -3.90 -9.71 -11.77
CA GLU A 104 -2.95 -9.10 -10.83
C GLU A 104 -3.59 -8.90 -9.45
N GLY A 105 -4.86 -8.49 -9.40
CA GLY A 105 -5.62 -8.42 -8.15
C GLY A 105 -5.80 -9.76 -7.47
N ASN A 106 -6.06 -10.82 -8.23
CA ASN A 106 -6.18 -12.18 -7.71
C ASN A 106 -4.84 -12.72 -7.19
N ASP A 107 -3.74 -12.46 -7.90
CA ASP A 107 -2.40 -12.83 -7.47
C ASP A 107 -2.05 -12.14 -6.15
N PHE A 108 -2.36 -10.85 -6.01
CA PHE A 108 -2.21 -10.13 -4.75
C PHE A 108 -2.99 -10.76 -3.60
N TYR A 109 -4.22 -11.15 -3.84
CA TYR A 109 -5.05 -11.80 -2.83
C TYR A 109 -4.41 -13.08 -2.30
N HIS A 110 -3.94 -13.94 -3.20
CA HIS A 110 -3.36 -15.22 -2.82
C HIS A 110 -1.95 -15.13 -2.20
N GLU A 111 -1.17 -14.13 -2.59
CA GLU A 111 0.20 -13.96 -2.08
C GLU A 111 0.28 -13.17 -0.77
N MET A 112 -0.77 -12.41 -0.43
CA MET A 112 -0.83 -11.63 0.79
C MET A 112 -1.54 -12.33 1.96
N GLN A 113 -2.12 -13.51 1.75
CA GLN A 113 -2.63 -14.37 2.80
C GLN A 113 -1.49 -15.18 3.42
#